data_f7e4a65b8f0a35d22c1a161a833f2dd3
#
_entry.id   f7e4a65b8f0a35d22c1a161a833f2dd3
#
_cell.length_a   1.000
_cell.length_b   1.000
_cell.length_c   1.000
_cell.angle_alpha   90.00
_cell.angle_beta   90.00
_cell.angle_gamma   90.00
#
_symmetry.space_group_name_H-M   'P 1'
#
loop_
_entity.id
_entity.type
_entity.pdbx_description
1 polymer ?
#
loop_
_entity_poly.entity_id
_entity_poly.type
_entity_poly.pdbx_seq_one_letter_code
_entity_poly.pdbx_strand_id
1 'polypeptide(L)'
;MARLLLVDIGNSRIKWAIKDSLVFTAAAPRVHRGHQLSDLLDMDWGHIIAPDRIFISSVNIPALRSELDSWAALHWQLAPHYLVSSRRECGVVNAYDNAETLGSDRWAAMLAAFHQQQGAVCVIDCGTAITVDVISNEGRHLGGLILPGMIGMQSSLFQQTSLQPVAIKPVALTTLLGSNTHDCISLGIQHTLSALFVRLMMYLREELDTEPTCYLTGGDALAIQSLLPSATRYDPHLVLKGLALVASNA
;
A
#
# COMPACT_ATOMS: atom_id res chain seq x y z
N MET A 1 -26.87 -7.96 0.40
CA MET A 1 -25.73 -7.05 0.73
C MET A 1 -25.34 -6.32 -0.54
N ALA A 2 -24.87 -5.08 -0.44
CA ALA A 2 -24.49 -4.28 -1.59
C ALA A 2 -23.25 -4.87 -2.29
N ARG A 3 -23.23 -4.83 -3.63
CA ARG A 3 -22.06 -5.13 -4.46
C ARG A 3 -21.17 -3.90 -4.52
N LEU A 4 -19.93 -4.03 -4.04
CA LEU A 4 -19.00 -2.92 -3.94
C LEU A 4 -17.88 -3.06 -4.97
N LEU A 5 -17.54 -1.95 -5.64
CA LEU A 5 -16.28 -1.81 -6.34
C LEU A 5 -15.31 -1.05 -5.42
N LEU A 6 -14.18 -1.66 -5.15
CA LEU A 6 -13.10 -1.15 -4.30
C LEU A 6 -11.91 -0.85 -5.19
N VAL A 7 -11.38 0.38 -5.12
CA VAL A 7 -10.31 0.84 -6.02
C VAL A 7 -9.20 1.50 -5.24
N ASP A 8 -7.96 1.10 -5.49
CA ASP A 8 -6.76 1.73 -4.97
C ASP A 8 -5.94 2.32 -6.13
N ILE A 9 -5.89 3.64 -6.22
CA ILE A 9 -5.16 4.38 -7.24
C ILE A 9 -3.87 4.90 -6.63
N GLY A 10 -2.80 4.14 -6.79
CA GLY A 10 -1.46 4.56 -6.41
C GLY A 10 -0.77 5.40 -7.48
N ASN A 11 0.47 5.83 -7.21
CA ASN A 11 1.25 6.66 -8.15
C ASN A 11 1.59 5.98 -9.48
N SER A 12 1.58 4.66 -9.55
CA SER A 12 2.02 3.90 -10.73
C SER A 12 1.00 2.87 -11.21
N ARG A 13 0.18 2.35 -10.30
CA ARG A 13 -0.73 1.23 -10.58
C ARG A 13 -2.11 1.50 -10.00
N ILE A 14 -3.14 0.97 -10.68
CA ILE A 14 -4.49 0.84 -10.16
C ILE A 14 -4.70 -0.62 -9.77
N LYS A 15 -5.26 -0.83 -8.60
CA LYS A 15 -5.73 -2.12 -8.10
C LYS A 15 -7.22 -2.00 -7.84
N TRP A 16 -7.97 -3.05 -8.12
CA TRP A 16 -9.39 -3.04 -7.81
C TRP A 16 -9.91 -4.43 -7.46
N ALA A 17 -11.04 -4.47 -6.76
CA ALA A 17 -11.74 -5.69 -6.42
C ALA A 17 -13.25 -5.46 -6.41
N ILE A 18 -14.00 -6.51 -6.71
CA ILE A 18 -15.44 -6.59 -6.43
C ILE A 18 -15.62 -7.34 -5.11
N LYS A 19 -16.37 -6.74 -4.21
CA LYS A 19 -16.90 -7.43 -3.02
C LYS A 19 -18.40 -7.60 -3.17
N ASP A 20 -18.85 -8.84 -3.26
CA ASP A 20 -20.25 -9.20 -3.33
C ASP A 20 -20.56 -10.15 -2.16
N SER A 21 -21.31 -9.65 -1.18
CA SER A 21 -21.56 -10.36 0.08
C SER A 21 -20.28 -10.82 0.77
N LEU A 22 -20.00 -12.11 0.83
CA LEU A 22 -18.79 -12.70 1.41
C LEU A 22 -17.67 -12.94 0.38
N VAL A 23 -17.97 -12.78 -0.91
CA VAL A 23 -17.01 -13.03 -1.98
C VAL A 23 -16.21 -11.75 -2.25
N PHE A 24 -14.88 -11.88 -2.22
CA PHE A 24 -13.94 -10.83 -2.56
C PHE A 24 -13.09 -11.29 -3.73
N THR A 25 -13.26 -10.64 -4.90
CA THR A 25 -12.55 -10.98 -6.13
C THR A 25 -11.71 -9.81 -6.58
N ALA A 26 -10.39 -9.93 -6.44
CA ALA A 26 -9.45 -8.91 -6.90
C ALA A 26 -8.99 -9.19 -8.33
N ALA A 27 -8.83 -8.11 -9.10
CA ALA A 27 -8.22 -8.15 -10.43
C ALA A 27 -6.70 -7.99 -10.37
N ALA A 28 -6.03 -8.32 -11.47
CA ALA A 28 -4.61 -8.05 -11.61
C ALA A 28 -4.36 -6.53 -11.63
N PRO A 29 -3.29 -6.04 -10.95
CA PRO A 29 -2.94 -4.63 -10.96
C PRO A 29 -2.62 -4.12 -12.37
N ARG A 30 -3.09 -2.91 -12.71
CA ARG A 30 -2.81 -2.24 -13.99
C ARG A 30 -1.87 -1.05 -13.79
N VAL A 31 -0.89 -0.92 -14.68
CA VAL A 31 -0.08 0.29 -14.79
C VAL A 31 -0.89 1.36 -15.52
N HIS A 32 -1.05 2.53 -14.91
CA HIS A 32 -1.80 3.64 -15.54
C HIS A 32 -0.90 4.75 -16.11
N ARG A 33 0.38 4.79 -15.74
CA ARG A 33 1.30 5.79 -16.30
C ARG A 33 1.45 5.61 -17.80
N GLY A 34 1.24 6.70 -18.56
CA GLY A 34 1.35 6.71 -20.02
C GLY A 34 0.12 6.19 -20.76
N HIS A 35 -0.98 5.92 -20.06
CA HIS A 35 -2.27 5.52 -20.64
C HIS A 35 -3.36 6.51 -20.25
N GLN A 36 -4.39 6.64 -21.09
CA GLN A 36 -5.62 7.32 -20.67
C GLN A 36 -6.35 6.40 -19.69
N LEU A 37 -6.82 6.99 -18.60
CA LEU A 37 -7.49 6.21 -17.56
C LEU A 37 -8.79 5.60 -18.09
N SER A 38 -9.57 6.35 -18.85
CA SER A 38 -10.82 5.89 -19.47
C SER A 38 -10.66 4.60 -20.26
N ASP A 39 -9.60 4.47 -21.06
CA ASP A 39 -9.34 3.26 -21.84
C ASP A 39 -9.11 2.03 -20.95
N LEU A 40 -8.39 2.23 -19.82
CA LEU A 40 -8.17 1.16 -18.85
C LEU A 40 -9.47 0.78 -18.12
N LEU A 41 -10.32 1.77 -17.79
CA LEU A 41 -11.61 1.52 -17.16
C LEU A 41 -12.56 0.78 -18.10
N ASP A 42 -12.59 1.13 -19.38
CA ASP A 42 -13.38 0.41 -20.40
C ASP A 42 -12.94 -1.05 -20.51
N MET A 43 -11.63 -1.30 -20.53
CA MET A 43 -11.09 -2.66 -20.60
C MET A 43 -11.43 -3.49 -19.36
N ASP A 44 -11.31 -2.90 -18.17
CA ASP A 44 -11.43 -3.62 -16.90
C ASP A 44 -12.88 -3.64 -16.39
N TRP A 45 -13.65 -2.55 -16.61
CA TRP A 45 -14.98 -2.36 -16.01
C TRP A 45 -16.11 -2.32 -17.02
N GLY A 46 -15.84 -2.09 -18.30
CA GLY A 46 -16.89 -1.96 -19.32
C GLY A 46 -17.78 -3.19 -19.52
N HIS A 47 -17.33 -4.36 -19.05
CA HIS A 47 -18.04 -5.63 -19.16
C HIS A 47 -18.49 -6.25 -17.82
N ILE A 48 -18.19 -5.61 -16.70
CA ILE A 48 -18.65 -6.10 -15.40
C ILE A 48 -20.06 -5.56 -15.09
N ILE A 49 -20.80 -6.31 -14.26
CA ILE A 49 -22.09 -5.83 -13.75
C ILE A 49 -21.84 -4.61 -12.87
N ALA A 50 -22.62 -3.55 -13.07
CA ALA A 50 -22.53 -2.34 -12.28
C ALA A 50 -22.54 -2.64 -10.76
N PRO A 51 -21.65 -2.03 -9.97
CA PRO A 51 -21.71 -2.13 -8.53
C PRO A 51 -22.85 -1.26 -7.98
N ASP A 52 -23.23 -1.48 -6.72
CA ASP A 52 -24.16 -0.58 -6.02
C ASP A 52 -23.43 0.68 -5.50
N ARG A 53 -22.15 0.54 -5.12
CA ARG A 53 -21.32 1.63 -4.58
C ARG A 53 -19.86 1.45 -5.01
N ILE A 54 -19.13 2.57 -5.12
CA ILE A 54 -17.71 2.61 -5.45
C ILE A 54 -16.95 3.28 -4.31
N PHE A 55 -15.93 2.61 -3.77
CA PHE A 55 -15.03 3.16 -2.74
C PHE A 55 -13.60 3.22 -3.25
N ILE A 56 -12.97 4.37 -3.09
CA ILE A 56 -11.66 4.65 -3.69
C ILE A 56 -10.69 5.16 -2.64
N SER A 57 -9.50 4.56 -2.58
CA SER A 57 -8.29 5.17 -2.07
C SER A 57 -7.51 5.74 -3.25
N SER A 58 -7.12 7.00 -3.19
CA SER A 58 -6.42 7.64 -4.29
C SER A 58 -5.33 8.57 -3.79
N VAL A 59 -4.17 8.50 -4.44
CA VAL A 59 -3.20 9.61 -4.43
C VAL A 59 -3.89 10.86 -5.01
N ASN A 60 -3.57 12.03 -4.44
CA ASN A 60 -4.24 13.28 -4.82
C ASN A 60 -3.80 13.76 -6.21
N ILE A 61 -4.33 13.12 -7.27
CA ILE A 61 -4.15 13.53 -8.67
C ILE A 61 -5.52 13.93 -9.22
N PRO A 62 -5.84 15.25 -9.23
CA PRO A 62 -7.17 15.74 -9.60
C PRO A 62 -7.65 15.27 -10.99
N ALA A 63 -6.74 15.18 -11.96
CA ALA A 63 -7.07 14.74 -13.32
C ALA A 63 -7.59 13.30 -13.34
N LEU A 64 -6.91 12.38 -12.65
CA LEU A 64 -7.34 10.96 -12.57
C LEU A 64 -8.69 10.83 -11.87
N ARG A 65 -8.91 11.62 -10.81
CA ARG A 65 -10.17 11.65 -10.10
C ARG A 65 -11.32 12.12 -11.00
N SER A 66 -11.14 13.24 -11.71
CA SER A 66 -12.16 13.78 -12.61
C SER A 66 -12.52 12.82 -13.75
N GLU A 67 -11.53 12.12 -14.30
CA GLU A 67 -11.72 11.14 -15.37
C GLU A 67 -12.51 9.92 -14.88
N LEU A 68 -12.19 9.41 -13.68
CA LEU A 68 -12.89 8.30 -13.06
C LEU A 68 -14.33 8.68 -12.67
N ASP A 69 -14.54 9.87 -12.09
CA ASP A 69 -15.86 10.36 -11.73
C ASP A 69 -16.77 10.48 -12.98
N SER A 70 -16.20 11.00 -14.08
CA SER A 70 -16.91 11.12 -15.35
C SER A 70 -17.27 9.76 -15.93
N TRP A 71 -16.33 8.83 -15.89
CA TRP A 71 -16.55 7.46 -16.37
C TRP A 71 -17.65 6.74 -15.57
N ALA A 72 -17.58 6.78 -14.25
CA ALA A 72 -18.56 6.14 -13.38
C ALA A 72 -19.97 6.74 -13.53
N ALA A 73 -20.06 8.06 -13.66
CA ALA A 73 -21.32 8.76 -13.90
C ALA A 73 -21.94 8.37 -15.26
N LEU A 74 -21.11 8.27 -16.31
CA LEU A 74 -21.59 7.94 -17.66
C LEU A 74 -22.08 6.49 -17.77
N HIS A 75 -21.32 5.52 -17.21
CA HIS A 75 -21.59 4.11 -17.45
C HIS A 75 -22.51 3.48 -16.39
N TRP A 76 -22.44 3.97 -15.15
CA TRP A 76 -23.17 3.37 -14.03
C TRP A 76 -24.11 4.34 -13.30
N GLN A 77 -24.07 5.64 -13.62
CA GLN A 77 -24.82 6.70 -12.93
C GLN A 77 -24.50 6.75 -11.43
N LEU A 78 -23.26 6.45 -11.08
CA LEU A 78 -22.76 6.43 -9.72
C LEU A 78 -21.72 7.53 -9.49
N ALA A 79 -21.72 8.07 -8.27
CA ALA A 79 -20.66 8.94 -7.77
C ALA A 79 -19.73 8.12 -6.85
N PRO A 80 -18.43 8.05 -7.12
CA PRO A 80 -17.47 7.34 -6.26
C PRO A 80 -17.32 8.02 -4.90
N HIS A 81 -17.17 7.20 -3.86
CA HIS A 81 -16.83 7.64 -2.52
C HIS A 81 -15.31 7.54 -2.32
N TYR A 82 -14.64 8.69 -2.12
CA TYR A 82 -13.22 8.76 -1.86
C TYR A 82 -12.94 8.69 -0.37
N LEU A 83 -12.11 7.72 0.04
CA LEU A 83 -11.67 7.63 1.42
C LEU A 83 -10.78 8.82 1.77
N VAL A 84 -11.15 9.51 2.82
CA VAL A 84 -10.35 10.56 3.47
C VAL A 84 -9.99 10.04 4.86
N SER A 85 -8.71 10.12 5.21
CA SER A 85 -8.25 9.69 6.53
C SER A 85 -8.88 10.57 7.62
N SER A 86 -9.44 9.94 8.63
CA SER A 86 -10.17 10.60 9.72
C SER A 86 -9.44 10.48 11.05
N ARG A 87 -9.89 11.23 12.07
CA ARG A 87 -9.32 11.15 13.41
C ARG A 87 -9.56 9.77 14.06
N ARG A 88 -10.71 9.14 13.77
CA ARG A 88 -11.06 7.80 14.30
C ARG A 88 -11.95 7.07 13.32
N GLU A 89 -11.63 5.83 13.03
CA GLU A 89 -12.44 4.94 12.19
C GLU A 89 -12.14 3.47 12.48
N CYS A 90 -13.12 2.60 12.42
CA CYS A 90 -13.01 1.14 12.59
C CYS A 90 -12.13 0.73 13.80
N GLY A 91 -12.21 1.46 14.91
CA GLY A 91 -11.45 1.19 16.14
C GLY A 91 -10.04 1.77 16.18
N VAL A 92 -9.56 2.39 15.08
CA VAL A 92 -8.23 3.01 15.03
C VAL A 92 -8.31 4.51 15.26
N VAL A 93 -7.37 5.06 16.03
CA VAL A 93 -7.18 6.50 16.28
C VAL A 93 -5.92 6.96 15.57
N ASN A 94 -6.08 7.92 14.66
CA ASN A 94 -4.99 8.48 13.87
C ASN A 94 -4.06 9.37 14.72
N ALA A 95 -2.73 9.18 14.58
CA ALA A 95 -1.72 9.94 15.30
C ALA A 95 -1.44 11.33 14.70
N TYR A 96 -1.78 11.56 13.43
CA TYR A 96 -1.46 12.81 12.75
C TYR A 96 -2.23 13.98 13.38
N ASP A 97 -1.58 15.13 13.55
CA ASP A 97 -2.23 16.35 14.05
C ASP A 97 -3.40 16.74 13.16
N ASN A 98 -3.18 16.80 11.84
CA ASN A 98 -4.23 16.88 10.84
C ASN A 98 -4.44 15.49 10.22
N ALA A 99 -5.49 14.81 10.64
CA ALA A 99 -5.78 13.44 10.25
C ALA A 99 -5.92 13.26 8.72
N GLU A 100 -6.45 14.26 8.02
CA GLU A 100 -6.69 14.21 6.58
C GLU A 100 -5.40 14.22 5.74
N THR A 101 -4.27 14.60 6.35
CA THR A 101 -2.97 14.60 5.65
C THR A 101 -2.29 13.24 5.60
N LEU A 102 -2.80 12.26 6.35
CA LEU A 102 -2.37 10.88 6.22
C LEU A 102 -2.89 10.29 4.90
N GLY A 103 -2.05 9.61 4.13
CA GLY A 103 -2.46 8.96 2.88
C GLY A 103 -3.61 7.97 3.09
N SER A 104 -4.63 8.05 2.24
CA SER A 104 -5.82 7.19 2.33
C SER A 104 -5.50 5.69 2.15
N ASP A 105 -4.48 5.37 1.37
CA ASP A 105 -3.92 4.03 1.17
C ASP A 105 -3.34 3.47 2.48
N ARG A 106 -2.50 4.25 3.15
CA ARG A 106 -1.94 3.90 4.46
C ARG A 106 -3.04 3.72 5.50
N TRP A 107 -4.01 4.65 5.53
CA TRP A 107 -5.15 4.58 6.43
C TRP A 107 -5.96 3.32 6.21
N ALA A 108 -6.37 3.03 4.98
CA ALA A 108 -7.10 1.81 4.64
C ALA A 108 -6.33 0.54 5.03
N ALA A 109 -5.03 0.47 4.71
CA ALA A 109 -4.20 -0.68 5.06
C ALA A 109 -4.12 -0.91 6.57
N MET A 110 -3.97 0.17 7.36
CA MET A 110 -3.98 0.11 8.83
C MET A 110 -5.30 -0.41 9.38
N LEU A 111 -6.44 0.12 8.90
CA LEU A 111 -7.77 -0.33 9.32
C LEU A 111 -7.97 -1.82 9.05
N ALA A 112 -7.55 -2.30 7.88
CA ALA A 112 -7.65 -3.71 7.52
C ALA A 112 -6.79 -4.59 8.41
N ALA A 113 -5.52 -4.22 8.63
CA ALA A 113 -4.58 -4.99 9.44
C ALA A 113 -5.06 -5.10 10.90
N PHE A 114 -5.49 -3.99 11.49
CA PHE A 114 -5.98 -3.96 12.87
C PHE A 114 -7.27 -4.75 13.05
N HIS A 115 -8.17 -4.69 12.07
CA HIS A 115 -9.43 -5.45 12.11
C HIS A 115 -9.21 -6.97 11.97
N GLN A 116 -8.22 -7.39 11.17
CA GLN A 116 -7.90 -8.81 10.97
C GLN A 116 -7.16 -9.44 12.15
N GLN A 117 -6.53 -8.62 12.97
CA GLN A 117 -5.69 -9.07 14.08
C GLN A 117 -6.09 -8.35 15.36
N GLN A 118 -6.45 -9.12 16.39
CA GLN A 118 -6.59 -8.55 17.74
C GLN A 118 -5.20 -8.38 18.35
N GLY A 119 -4.78 -7.12 18.56
CA GLY A 119 -3.48 -6.77 19.09
C GLY A 119 -2.70 -5.77 18.23
N ALA A 120 -1.46 -5.48 18.62
CA ALA A 120 -0.61 -4.55 17.91
C ALA A 120 -0.27 -5.04 16.51
N VAL A 121 -0.25 -4.12 15.54
CA VAL A 121 0.12 -4.41 14.15
C VAL A 121 1.16 -3.42 13.64
N CYS A 122 2.04 -3.92 12.78
CA CYS A 122 2.98 -3.13 11.98
C CYS A 122 2.66 -3.40 10.50
N VAL A 123 2.26 -2.36 9.77
CA VAL A 123 1.93 -2.44 8.35
C VAL A 123 3.08 -1.89 7.54
N ILE A 124 3.59 -2.68 6.60
CA ILE A 124 4.68 -2.32 5.68
C ILE A 124 4.13 -2.41 4.27
N ASP A 125 4.02 -1.28 3.58
CA ASP A 125 3.63 -1.22 2.16
C ASP A 125 4.87 -0.92 1.32
N CYS A 126 5.15 -1.79 0.34
CA CYS A 126 6.29 -1.70 -0.56
C CYS A 126 5.83 -1.45 -1.98
N GLY A 127 5.77 -0.19 -2.34
CA GLY A 127 5.44 0.29 -3.67
C GLY A 127 6.48 1.30 -4.19
N THR A 128 6.00 2.37 -4.84
CA THR A 128 6.83 3.52 -5.27
C THR A 128 7.55 4.17 -4.08
N ALA A 129 6.92 4.17 -2.93
CA ALA A 129 7.50 4.41 -1.62
C ALA A 129 7.40 3.14 -0.76
N ILE A 130 8.27 3.01 0.24
CA ILE A 130 8.08 2.07 1.34
C ILE A 130 7.50 2.86 2.49
N THR A 131 6.33 2.47 2.97
CA THR A 131 5.73 3.06 4.17
C THR A 131 5.64 2.03 5.29
N VAL A 132 5.79 2.50 6.51
CA VAL A 132 5.59 1.70 7.72
C VAL A 132 4.64 2.46 8.63
N ASP A 133 3.63 1.78 9.15
CA ASP A 133 2.69 2.31 10.11
C ASP A 133 2.47 1.32 11.25
N VAL A 134 2.40 1.82 12.48
CA VAL A 134 2.28 0.99 13.67
C VAL A 134 1.03 1.37 14.46
N ILE A 135 0.28 0.36 14.88
CA ILE A 135 -0.91 0.53 15.70
C ILE A 135 -0.74 -0.30 16.98
N SER A 136 -1.02 0.30 18.14
CA SER A 136 -0.97 -0.38 19.43
C SER A 136 -2.13 -1.36 19.63
N ASN A 137 -2.08 -2.16 20.69
CA ASN A 137 -3.17 -3.08 21.09
C ASN A 137 -4.53 -2.35 21.27
N GLU A 138 -4.50 -1.10 21.70
CA GLU A 138 -5.70 -0.28 21.93
C GLU A 138 -6.21 0.45 20.67
N GLY A 139 -5.62 0.18 19.51
CA GLY A 139 -5.99 0.82 18.26
C GLY A 139 -5.42 2.23 18.10
N ARG A 140 -4.36 2.61 18.81
CA ARG A 140 -3.71 3.90 18.60
C ARG A 140 -2.65 3.78 17.53
N HIS A 141 -2.78 4.54 16.47
CA HIS A 141 -1.69 4.73 15.51
C HIS A 141 -0.53 5.45 16.24
N LEU A 142 0.64 4.85 16.28
CA LEU A 142 1.83 5.38 16.94
C LEU A 142 2.67 6.26 16.04
N GLY A 143 2.34 6.33 14.77
CA GLY A 143 3.08 7.00 13.73
C GLY A 143 3.66 6.04 12.70
N GLY A 144 4.45 6.58 11.77
CA GLY A 144 5.00 5.77 10.69
C GLY A 144 6.26 6.34 10.06
N LEU A 145 6.78 5.61 9.09
CA LEU A 145 7.96 5.99 8.30
C LEU A 145 7.59 6.01 6.82
N ILE A 146 8.25 6.89 6.06
CA ILE A 146 8.15 6.93 4.60
C ILE A 146 9.56 6.96 4.03
N LEU A 147 9.86 6.02 3.14
CA LEU A 147 11.13 5.93 2.44
C LEU A 147 10.88 5.82 0.93
N PRO A 148 11.85 6.19 0.09
CA PRO A 148 11.78 5.83 -1.32
C PRO A 148 11.68 4.30 -1.47
N GLY A 149 10.89 3.82 -2.44
CA GLY A 149 10.92 2.40 -2.82
C GLY A 149 12.28 2.01 -3.38
N MET A 150 12.57 0.71 -3.51
CA MET A 150 13.87 0.22 -3.96
C MET A 150 14.29 0.80 -5.32
N ILE A 151 13.34 0.88 -6.27
CA ILE A 151 13.58 1.50 -7.58
C ILE A 151 13.90 3.00 -7.42
N GLY A 152 13.22 3.70 -6.50
CA GLY A 152 13.48 5.10 -6.20
C GLY A 152 14.86 5.33 -5.60
N MET A 153 15.27 4.51 -4.64
CA MET A 153 16.61 4.54 -4.05
C MET A 153 17.70 4.34 -5.10
N GLN A 154 17.49 3.37 -5.99
CA GLN A 154 18.39 3.10 -7.10
C GLN A 154 18.45 4.25 -8.11
N SER A 155 17.29 4.74 -8.53
CA SER A 155 17.18 5.79 -9.55
C SER A 155 17.84 7.08 -9.10
N SER A 156 17.79 7.41 -7.81
CA SER A 156 18.46 8.59 -7.25
C SER A 156 19.96 8.55 -7.44
N LEU A 157 20.59 7.37 -7.35
CA LEU A 157 22.03 7.20 -7.60
C LEU A 157 22.37 7.45 -9.07
N PHE A 158 21.57 6.94 -10.00
CA PHE A 158 21.82 7.14 -11.44
C PHE A 158 21.57 8.59 -11.88
N GLN A 159 20.63 9.28 -11.27
CA GLN A 159 20.36 10.69 -11.57
C GLN A 159 21.42 11.64 -11.03
N GLN A 160 22.09 11.30 -9.93
CA GLN A 160 23.05 12.14 -9.25
C GLN A 160 24.51 11.78 -9.56
N THR A 161 24.74 10.73 -10.33
CA THR A 161 26.09 10.24 -10.68
C THR A 161 26.18 9.92 -12.16
N SER A 162 27.38 9.63 -12.65
CA SER A 162 27.63 9.17 -14.02
C SER A 162 27.42 7.66 -14.20
N LEU A 163 26.83 6.98 -13.19
CA LEU A 163 26.57 5.55 -13.29
C LEU A 163 25.48 5.26 -14.33
N GLN A 164 25.70 4.24 -15.15
CA GLN A 164 24.71 3.82 -16.13
C GLN A 164 23.56 3.07 -15.43
N PRO A 165 22.29 3.33 -15.80
CA PRO A 165 21.16 2.60 -15.27
C PRO A 165 21.28 1.10 -15.55
N VAL A 166 21.25 0.29 -14.52
CA VAL A 166 21.26 -1.18 -14.60
C VAL A 166 20.05 -1.69 -13.83
N ALA A 167 19.33 -2.65 -14.41
CA ALA A 167 18.24 -3.31 -13.69
C ALA A 167 18.80 -4.08 -12.49
N ILE A 168 18.49 -3.61 -11.28
CA ILE A 168 18.92 -4.29 -10.05
C ILE A 168 18.00 -5.50 -9.84
N LYS A 169 18.62 -6.66 -9.77
CA LYS A 169 17.97 -7.88 -9.28
C LYS A 169 18.28 -8.04 -7.80
N PRO A 170 17.35 -8.56 -7.00
CA PRO A 170 17.67 -8.93 -5.62
C PRO A 170 18.87 -9.88 -5.62
N VAL A 171 19.90 -9.55 -4.85
CA VAL A 171 21.07 -10.41 -4.64
C VAL A 171 20.82 -11.19 -3.35
N ALA A 172 21.19 -12.46 -3.32
CA ALA A 172 21.12 -13.22 -2.09
C ALA A 172 22.01 -12.59 -1.00
N LEU A 173 21.48 -12.39 0.19
CA LEU A 173 22.21 -11.80 1.33
C LEU A 173 23.25 -12.78 1.92
N THR A 174 23.99 -13.46 1.06
CA THR A 174 25.06 -14.40 1.44
C THR A 174 26.38 -13.69 1.70
N THR A 175 26.53 -12.47 1.22
CA THR A 175 27.72 -11.62 1.41
C THR A 175 27.29 -10.23 1.88
N LEU A 176 28.17 -9.59 2.67
CA LEU A 176 27.93 -8.21 3.12
C LEU A 176 28.35 -7.18 2.05
N LEU A 177 29.36 -7.52 1.24
CA LEU A 177 29.97 -6.59 0.28
C LEU A 177 29.86 -7.14 -1.14
N GLY A 178 29.54 -6.25 -2.09
CA GLY A 178 29.57 -6.54 -3.52
C GLY A 178 30.95 -6.33 -4.12
N SER A 179 31.24 -7.03 -5.21
CA SER A 179 32.52 -6.92 -5.96
C SER A 179 32.37 -6.23 -7.31
N ASN A 180 31.17 -5.74 -7.62
CA ASN A 180 30.86 -4.93 -8.81
C ASN A 180 29.80 -3.89 -8.46
N THR A 181 29.63 -2.87 -9.28
CA THR A 181 28.73 -1.73 -9.04
C THR A 181 27.29 -2.16 -8.81
N HIS A 182 26.79 -3.11 -9.59
CA HIS A 182 25.42 -3.63 -9.46
C HIS A 182 25.19 -4.25 -8.08
N ASP A 183 26.07 -5.17 -7.66
CA ASP A 183 25.95 -5.84 -6.37
C ASP A 183 26.16 -4.88 -5.21
N CYS A 184 27.09 -3.92 -5.33
CA CYS A 184 27.30 -2.88 -4.32
C CYS A 184 26.04 -2.05 -4.09
N ILE A 185 25.35 -1.63 -5.14
CA ILE A 185 24.08 -0.88 -5.04
C ILE A 185 22.98 -1.76 -4.45
N SER A 186 22.81 -2.96 -4.99
CA SER A 186 21.76 -3.89 -4.55
C SER A 186 21.91 -4.27 -3.08
N LEU A 187 23.10 -4.70 -2.68
CA LEU A 187 23.39 -5.05 -1.28
C LEU A 187 23.29 -3.85 -0.35
N GLY A 188 23.77 -2.67 -0.78
CA GLY A 188 23.63 -1.44 0.00
C GLY A 188 22.18 -1.11 0.33
N ILE A 189 21.27 -1.18 -0.64
CA ILE A 189 19.84 -0.97 -0.43
C ILE A 189 19.24 -2.05 0.47
N GLN A 190 19.53 -3.33 0.22
CA GLN A 190 19.00 -4.44 1.00
C GLN A 190 19.47 -4.40 2.46
N HIS A 191 20.75 -4.13 2.71
CA HIS A 191 21.28 -4.01 4.07
C HIS A 191 20.69 -2.79 4.80
N THR A 192 20.47 -1.67 4.11
CA THR A 192 19.81 -0.49 4.69
C THR A 192 18.42 -0.84 5.17
N LEU A 193 17.61 -1.51 4.32
CA LEU A 193 16.26 -1.92 4.67
C LEU A 193 16.26 -2.97 5.79
N SER A 194 17.14 -3.97 5.71
CA SER A 194 17.28 -5.00 6.75
C SER A 194 17.62 -4.39 8.11
N ALA A 195 18.59 -3.49 8.15
CA ALA A 195 18.98 -2.79 9.38
C ALA A 195 17.84 -1.94 9.96
N LEU A 196 17.08 -1.25 9.09
CA LEU A 196 15.88 -0.51 9.49
C LEU A 196 14.85 -1.43 10.13
N PHE A 197 14.52 -2.55 9.49
CA PHE A 197 13.49 -3.46 10.00
C PHE A 197 13.92 -4.13 11.32
N VAL A 198 15.18 -4.54 11.42
CA VAL A 198 15.72 -5.07 12.69
C VAL A 198 15.60 -4.02 13.81
N ARG A 199 16.05 -2.79 13.54
CA ARG A 199 15.96 -1.67 14.50
C ARG A 199 14.51 -1.39 14.90
N LEU A 200 13.60 -1.36 13.92
CA LEU A 200 12.19 -1.12 14.15
C LEU A 200 11.57 -2.21 15.05
N MET A 201 11.82 -3.48 14.75
CA MET A 201 11.29 -4.58 15.56
C MET A 201 11.82 -4.57 16.99
N MET A 202 13.09 -4.23 17.19
CA MET A 202 13.64 -4.06 18.54
C MET A 202 12.91 -2.94 19.30
N TYR A 203 12.77 -1.77 18.68
CA TYR A 203 12.06 -0.64 19.26
C TYR A 203 10.61 -0.98 19.60
N LEU A 204 9.88 -1.65 18.70
CA LEU A 204 8.48 -2.00 18.89
C LEU A 204 8.25 -3.03 20.00
N ARG A 205 9.19 -3.96 20.20
CA ARG A 205 9.14 -4.90 21.32
C ARG A 205 9.25 -4.19 22.67
N GLU A 206 10.12 -3.18 22.76
CA GLU A 206 10.29 -2.38 23.96
C GLU A 206 9.08 -1.46 24.22
N GLU A 207 8.54 -0.82 23.17
CA GLU A 207 7.46 0.16 23.28
C GLU A 207 6.08 -0.47 23.53
N LEU A 208 5.83 -1.66 22.96
CA LEU A 208 4.51 -2.30 22.99
C LEU A 208 4.38 -3.40 24.03
N ASP A 209 5.45 -3.76 24.74
CA ASP A 209 5.53 -4.93 25.62
C ASP A 209 5.11 -6.27 24.95
N THR A 210 4.91 -6.24 23.63
CA THR A 210 4.49 -7.39 22.80
C THR A 210 5.10 -7.26 21.41
N GLU A 211 5.25 -8.39 20.72
CA GLU A 211 5.67 -8.38 19.33
C GLU A 211 4.45 -8.09 18.43
N PRO A 212 4.46 -6.99 17.64
CA PRO A 212 3.35 -6.69 16.76
C PRO A 212 3.26 -7.70 15.62
N THR A 213 2.05 -8.00 15.18
CA THR A 213 1.88 -8.76 13.93
C THR A 213 2.23 -7.90 12.75
N CYS A 214 3.25 -8.30 11.99
CA CYS A 214 3.67 -7.59 10.78
C CYS A 214 2.83 -7.99 9.58
N TYR A 215 2.30 -7.00 8.86
CA TYR A 215 1.65 -7.15 7.56
C TYR A 215 2.53 -6.53 6.48
N LEU A 216 2.70 -7.27 5.40
CA LEU A 216 3.44 -6.81 4.22
C LEU A 216 2.48 -6.73 3.03
N THR A 217 2.47 -5.59 2.35
CA THR A 217 1.69 -5.35 1.14
C THR A 217 2.52 -4.57 0.12
N GLY A 218 1.93 -4.24 -1.03
CA GLY A 218 2.57 -3.48 -2.09
C GLY A 218 3.08 -4.33 -3.25
N GLY A 219 3.37 -3.66 -4.36
CA GLY A 219 3.78 -4.33 -5.60
C GLY A 219 5.18 -4.95 -5.56
N ASP A 220 6.05 -4.42 -4.70
CA ASP A 220 7.45 -4.84 -4.54
C ASP A 220 7.67 -5.63 -3.23
N ALA A 221 6.58 -5.98 -2.54
CA ALA A 221 6.59 -6.67 -1.25
C ALA A 221 7.46 -7.94 -1.24
N LEU A 222 7.30 -8.79 -2.25
CA LEU A 222 8.03 -10.06 -2.32
C LEU A 222 9.55 -9.88 -2.44
N ALA A 223 10.01 -8.75 -2.97
CA ALA A 223 11.44 -8.44 -3.09
C ALA A 223 12.12 -8.16 -1.74
N ILE A 224 11.35 -7.75 -0.72
CA ILE A 224 11.88 -7.45 0.61
C ILE A 224 11.39 -8.43 1.69
N GLN A 225 10.54 -9.39 1.35
CA GLN A 225 9.96 -10.32 2.31
C GLN A 225 11.03 -11.06 3.13
N SER A 226 12.15 -11.43 2.50
CA SER A 226 13.27 -12.11 3.17
C SER A 226 14.03 -11.23 4.17
N LEU A 227 13.82 -9.91 4.15
CA LEU A 227 14.45 -8.95 5.07
C LEU A 227 13.63 -8.76 6.35
N LEU A 228 12.42 -9.30 6.39
CA LEU A 228 11.44 -9.14 7.46
C LEU A 228 11.39 -10.39 8.35
N PRO A 229 10.81 -10.30 9.56
CA PRO A 229 10.57 -11.48 10.39
C PRO A 229 9.79 -12.56 9.65
N SER A 230 10.12 -13.81 9.87
CA SER A 230 9.51 -14.97 9.18
C SER A 230 7.99 -15.10 9.41
N ALA A 231 7.48 -14.54 10.50
CA ALA A 231 6.05 -14.50 10.81
C ALA A 231 5.26 -13.36 10.09
N THR A 232 5.93 -12.60 9.21
CA THR A 232 5.28 -11.51 8.47
C THR A 232 4.22 -12.05 7.52
N ARG A 233 3.00 -11.50 7.63
CA ARG A 233 1.85 -11.89 6.81
C ARG A 233 1.82 -11.08 5.52
N TYR A 234 1.96 -11.73 4.38
CA TYR A 234 1.81 -11.08 3.08
C TYR A 234 0.32 -10.99 2.69
N ASP A 235 -0.16 -9.78 2.44
CA ASP A 235 -1.52 -9.53 1.95
C ASP A 235 -1.49 -8.46 0.84
N PRO A 236 -1.53 -8.85 -0.45
CA PRO A 236 -1.46 -7.92 -1.58
C PRO A 236 -2.70 -7.03 -1.72
N HIS A 237 -3.78 -7.33 -1.01
CA HIS A 237 -5.07 -6.65 -1.09
C HIS A 237 -5.43 -5.87 0.17
N LEU A 238 -4.47 -5.58 1.03
CA LEU A 238 -4.71 -4.98 2.35
C LEU A 238 -5.46 -3.64 2.25
N VAL A 239 -5.07 -2.75 1.33
CA VAL A 239 -5.76 -1.47 1.07
C VAL A 239 -7.20 -1.70 0.65
N LEU A 240 -7.45 -2.60 -0.30
CA LEU A 240 -8.80 -2.91 -0.79
C LEU A 240 -9.68 -3.52 0.31
N LYS A 241 -9.11 -4.33 1.20
CA LYS A 241 -9.82 -4.87 2.37
C LYS A 241 -10.19 -3.77 3.37
N GLY A 242 -9.32 -2.77 3.53
CA GLY A 242 -9.61 -1.59 4.34
C GLY A 242 -10.77 -0.77 3.78
N LEU A 243 -10.79 -0.54 2.46
CA LEU A 243 -11.92 0.08 1.79
C LEU A 243 -13.22 -0.71 1.98
N ALA A 244 -13.15 -2.04 1.91
CA ALA A 244 -14.31 -2.91 2.16
C ALA A 244 -14.83 -2.79 3.59
N LEU A 245 -13.93 -2.64 4.56
CA LEU A 245 -14.27 -2.46 5.97
C LEU A 245 -14.98 -1.11 6.18
N VAL A 246 -14.41 -0.02 5.66
CA VAL A 246 -15.01 1.32 5.70
C VAL A 246 -16.40 1.31 5.05
N ALA A 247 -16.52 0.74 3.86
CA ALA A 247 -17.79 0.64 3.14
C ALA A 247 -18.87 -0.14 3.90
N SER A 248 -18.48 -1.06 4.78
CA SER A 248 -19.41 -1.85 5.59
C SER A 248 -19.90 -1.10 6.83
N ASN A 249 -19.21 -0.01 7.23
CA ASN A 249 -19.55 0.84 8.38
C ASN A 249 -20.17 2.19 7.95
N ALA A 250 -20.22 2.49 6.65
CA ALA A 250 -20.83 3.65 6.05
C ALA A 250 -22.25 3.31 5.55
#